data_19320f49dfa12bee4740369be536ee06
#
_entry.id   19320f49dfa12bee4740369be536ee06
#
_cell.length_a   1.000
_cell.length_b   1.000
_cell.length_c   1.000
_cell.angle_alpha   90.00
_cell.angle_beta   90.00
_cell.angle_gamma   90.00
#
_symmetry.space_group_name_H-M   'P 1'
#
loop_
_entity.id
_entity.type
_entity.pdbx_description
1 polymer ?
#
loop_
_entity_poly.entity_id
_entity_poly.type
_entity_poly.pdbx_seq_one_letter_code
_entity_poly.pdbx_strand_id
1 'polypeptide(L)'
;QIALARLLAGALSGTPADAAADLAVQCVPVADAVTDEAAKAFAGAEDCFTLGRGVTAAIAFECGLKLQETCYIKARAYHSSDFYHGPMAMIGKGTKVILFASGKALGGNAAPLREDSVKCANKMLELGADLYIVTDDAALFAGLPAKVLAVPGGKTEAETAQSLALAAQMLACKTSCLRGLNPDSPRALKKVTVTV
;
A
#
# COMPACT_ATOMS: atom_id res chain seq x y z
N GLN A 1 -4.27 0.02 -15.23
CA GLN A 1 -3.39 -1.08 -15.65
C GLN A 1 -3.78 -2.40 -14.99
N ILE A 2 -3.86 -2.49 -13.63
CA ILE A 2 -4.23 -3.72 -12.91
C ILE A 2 -5.62 -4.23 -13.36
N ALA A 3 -6.62 -3.35 -13.45
CA ALA A 3 -7.95 -3.72 -13.92
C ALA A 3 -7.92 -4.27 -15.36
N LEU A 4 -7.14 -3.64 -16.25
CA LEU A 4 -6.99 -4.12 -17.63
C LEU A 4 -6.29 -5.48 -17.69
N ALA A 5 -5.24 -5.70 -16.90
CA ALA A 5 -4.57 -6.99 -16.81
C ALA A 5 -5.52 -8.09 -16.31
N ARG A 6 -6.40 -7.78 -15.36
CA ARG A 6 -7.43 -8.71 -14.88
C ARG A 6 -8.50 -9.00 -15.94
N LEU A 7 -8.98 -7.98 -16.66
CA LEU A 7 -9.92 -8.18 -17.76
C LEU A 7 -9.33 -9.12 -18.82
N LEU A 8 -8.06 -8.94 -19.18
CA LEU A 8 -7.36 -9.80 -20.12
C LEU A 8 -7.21 -11.23 -19.57
N ALA A 9 -6.79 -11.38 -18.31
CA ALA A 9 -6.67 -12.69 -17.68
C ALA A 9 -8.03 -13.40 -17.58
N GLY A 10 -9.10 -12.67 -17.25
CA GLY A 10 -10.46 -13.19 -17.24
C GLY A 10 -10.93 -13.66 -18.60
N ALA A 11 -10.67 -12.88 -19.65
CA ALA A 11 -10.99 -13.25 -21.04
C ALA A 11 -10.25 -14.51 -21.49
N LEU A 12 -8.97 -14.64 -21.09
CA LEU A 12 -8.15 -15.82 -21.44
C LEU A 12 -8.54 -17.07 -20.65
N SER A 13 -9.00 -16.92 -19.41
CA SER A 13 -9.40 -18.04 -18.53
C SER A 13 -10.89 -18.38 -18.60
N GLY A 14 -11.70 -17.62 -19.34
CA GLY A 14 -13.15 -17.77 -19.39
C GLY A 14 -13.87 -17.37 -18.09
N THR A 15 -13.22 -16.62 -17.19
CA THR A 15 -13.82 -16.14 -15.94
C THR A 15 -14.30 -14.71 -16.08
N PRO A 16 -15.53 -14.36 -15.58
CA PRO A 16 -16.03 -12.99 -15.62
C PRO A 16 -15.14 -12.03 -14.83
N ALA A 17 -14.75 -10.92 -15.46
CA ALA A 17 -13.89 -9.90 -14.85
C ALA A 17 -14.65 -8.62 -14.45
N ASP A 18 -15.97 -8.60 -14.61
CA ASP A 18 -16.81 -7.39 -14.45
C ASP A 18 -16.77 -6.81 -13.03
N ALA A 19 -16.71 -7.68 -12.02
CA ALA A 19 -16.62 -7.26 -10.61
C ALA A 19 -15.36 -6.43 -10.28
N ALA A 20 -14.31 -6.52 -11.09
CA ALA A 20 -13.08 -5.80 -10.85
C ALA A 20 -13.17 -4.31 -11.20
N ALA A 21 -13.93 -3.97 -12.25
CA ALA A 21 -14.15 -2.59 -12.65
C ALA A 21 -15.05 -1.87 -11.64
N ASP A 22 -16.11 -2.54 -11.19
CA ASP A 22 -17.04 -1.99 -10.19
C ASP A 22 -16.34 -1.73 -8.85
N LEU A 23 -15.48 -2.64 -8.42
CA LEU A 23 -14.69 -2.46 -7.20
C LEU A 23 -13.75 -1.24 -7.32
N ALA A 24 -13.08 -1.07 -8.45
CA ALA A 24 -12.21 0.07 -8.67
C ALA A 24 -12.96 1.40 -8.58
N VAL A 25 -14.16 1.48 -9.18
CA VAL A 25 -15.02 2.68 -9.12
C VAL A 25 -15.46 2.97 -7.67
N GLN A 26 -15.83 1.94 -6.91
CA GLN A 26 -16.23 2.09 -5.50
C GLN A 26 -15.04 2.53 -4.61
N CYS A 27 -13.83 2.10 -4.95
CA CYS A 27 -12.65 2.40 -4.15
C CYS A 27 -12.14 3.84 -4.29
N VAL A 28 -12.36 4.51 -5.43
CA VAL A 28 -11.83 5.86 -5.67
C VAL A 28 -12.24 6.84 -4.57
N PRO A 29 -13.53 7.06 -4.26
CA PRO A 29 -13.93 8.03 -3.24
C PRO A 29 -13.47 7.63 -1.84
N VAL A 30 -13.40 6.33 -1.53
CA VAL A 30 -12.94 5.85 -0.23
C VAL A 30 -11.42 6.05 -0.09
N ALA A 31 -10.65 5.65 -1.09
CA ALA A 31 -9.20 5.86 -1.10
C ALA A 31 -8.85 7.34 -1.04
N ASP A 32 -9.63 8.18 -1.72
CA ASP A 32 -9.48 9.63 -1.64
C ASP A 32 -9.65 10.12 -0.19
N ALA A 33 -10.75 9.79 0.47
CA ALA A 33 -11.04 10.25 1.81
C ALA A 33 -10.03 9.71 2.87
N VAL A 34 -9.74 8.40 2.86
CA VAL A 34 -8.91 7.77 3.91
C VAL A 34 -7.44 8.15 3.84
N THR A 35 -6.96 8.64 2.69
CA THR A 35 -5.54 9.01 2.50
C THR A 35 -5.21 10.46 2.87
N ASP A 36 -6.19 11.32 3.15
CA ASP A 36 -5.97 12.74 3.40
C ASP A 36 -5.03 13.02 4.58
N GLU A 37 -5.35 12.46 5.73
CA GLU A 37 -4.54 12.69 6.96
C GLU A 37 -3.16 12.02 6.84
N ALA A 38 -3.08 10.85 6.21
CA ALA A 38 -1.81 10.20 5.95
C ALA A 38 -0.94 11.05 5.01
N ALA A 39 -1.51 11.59 3.92
CA ALA A 39 -0.78 12.45 2.99
C ALA A 39 -0.20 13.69 3.67
N LYS A 40 -0.96 14.35 4.56
CA LYS A 40 -0.47 15.47 5.38
C LYS A 40 0.72 15.06 6.25
N ALA A 41 0.64 13.89 6.89
CA ALA A 41 1.71 13.39 7.74
C ALA A 41 2.97 13.02 6.95
N PHE A 42 2.80 12.52 5.71
CA PHE A 42 3.92 12.18 4.82
C PHE A 42 4.48 13.38 4.06
N ALA A 43 3.77 14.50 3.97
CA ALA A 43 4.24 15.70 3.27
C ALA A 43 5.57 16.23 3.85
N GLY A 44 5.81 16.10 5.14
CA GLY A 44 7.08 16.47 5.80
C GLY A 44 8.10 15.33 5.94
N ALA A 45 7.79 14.12 5.47
CA ALA A 45 8.69 12.98 5.64
C ALA A 45 9.86 13.02 4.65
N GLU A 46 11.06 12.69 5.12
CA GLU A 46 12.24 12.51 4.25
C GLU A 46 12.47 11.04 3.91
N ASP A 47 12.12 10.14 4.82
CA ASP A 47 12.18 8.69 4.61
C ASP A 47 10.96 7.98 5.20
N CYS A 48 10.75 6.75 4.78
CA CYS A 48 9.75 5.86 5.34
C CYS A 48 10.00 4.41 4.94
N PHE A 49 9.25 3.50 5.56
CA PHE A 49 9.20 2.10 5.18
C PHE A 49 7.81 1.72 4.68
N THR A 50 7.77 0.88 3.66
CA THR A 50 6.53 0.28 3.16
C THR A 50 6.65 -1.24 3.26
N LEU A 51 5.72 -1.87 3.96
CA LEU A 51 5.79 -3.28 4.32
C LEU A 51 4.55 -4.02 3.82
N GLY A 52 4.71 -5.26 3.44
CA GLY A 52 3.62 -6.15 3.07
C GLY A 52 4.06 -7.59 2.98
N ARG A 53 3.12 -8.53 2.85
CA ARG A 53 3.40 -9.94 2.70
C ARG A 53 2.49 -10.59 1.66
N GLY A 54 2.99 -11.60 0.94
CA GLY A 54 2.24 -12.18 -0.17
C GLY A 54 1.97 -11.14 -1.24
N VAL A 55 0.74 -11.05 -1.73
CA VAL A 55 0.36 -10.08 -2.77
C VAL A 55 0.51 -8.64 -2.27
N THR A 56 0.28 -8.37 -0.98
CA THR A 56 0.40 -7.01 -0.45
C THR A 56 1.84 -6.50 -0.43
N ALA A 57 2.84 -7.38 -0.49
CA ALA A 57 4.23 -6.96 -0.68
C ALA A 57 4.43 -6.24 -2.01
N ALA A 58 3.81 -6.72 -3.10
CA ALA A 58 3.87 -6.03 -4.39
C ALA A 58 3.28 -4.60 -4.30
N ILE A 59 2.22 -4.43 -3.50
CA ILE A 59 1.63 -3.11 -3.27
C ILE A 59 2.56 -2.22 -2.43
N ALA A 60 3.24 -2.80 -1.43
CA ALA A 60 4.25 -2.06 -0.65
C ALA A 60 5.40 -1.58 -1.53
N PHE A 61 5.90 -2.40 -2.47
CA PHE A 61 6.92 -2.00 -3.44
C PHE A 61 6.42 -0.91 -4.39
N GLU A 62 5.20 -1.02 -4.91
CA GLU A 62 4.57 0.01 -5.75
C GLU A 62 4.43 1.34 -4.98
N CYS A 63 3.93 1.30 -3.75
CA CYS A 63 3.82 2.48 -2.90
C CYS A 63 5.19 3.16 -2.68
N GLY A 64 6.19 2.37 -2.29
CA GLY A 64 7.55 2.85 -2.10
C GLY A 64 8.10 3.51 -3.36
N LEU A 65 7.91 2.89 -4.52
CA LEU A 65 8.32 3.45 -5.81
C LEU A 65 7.63 4.77 -6.11
N LYS A 66 6.29 4.86 -5.94
CA LYS A 66 5.55 6.10 -6.19
C LYS A 66 5.97 7.23 -5.25
N LEU A 67 6.21 6.93 -3.97
CA LEU A 67 6.74 7.93 -3.02
C LEU A 67 8.14 8.41 -3.40
N GLN A 68 9.00 7.55 -3.93
CA GLN A 68 10.31 7.95 -4.46
C GLN A 68 10.18 8.83 -5.71
N GLU A 69 9.39 8.39 -6.68
CA GLU A 69 9.27 9.04 -7.99
C GLU A 69 8.59 10.42 -7.92
N THR A 70 7.50 10.52 -7.16
CA THR A 70 6.64 11.70 -7.17
C THR A 70 6.80 12.60 -5.96
N CYS A 71 7.22 12.05 -4.82
CA CYS A 71 7.36 12.80 -3.57
C CYS A 71 8.81 13.03 -3.17
N TYR A 72 9.76 12.33 -3.81
CA TYR A 72 11.20 12.34 -3.48
C TYR A 72 11.50 11.91 -2.03
N ILE A 73 10.64 11.07 -1.47
CA ILE A 73 10.82 10.45 -0.16
C ILE A 73 11.70 9.21 -0.35
N LYS A 74 12.69 9.00 0.52
CA LYS A 74 13.56 7.80 0.52
C LYS A 74 12.79 6.61 1.08
N ALA A 75 11.72 6.20 0.38
CA ALA A 75 10.90 5.07 0.78
C ALA A 75 11.63 3.74 0.53
N ARG A 76 11.62 2.86 1.51
CA ARG A 76 12.22 1.53 1.45
C ARG A 76 11.15 0.48 1.61
N ALA A 77 10.95 -0.32 0.57
CA ALA A 77 9.94 -1.37 0.55
C ALA A 77 10.56 -2.73 0.92
N TYR A 78 9.84 -3.50 1.75
CA TYR A 78 10.26 -4.84 2.14
C TYR A 78 9.07 -5.80 2.22
N HIS A 79 9.35 -7.08 1.99
CA HIS A 79 8.51 -8.12 2.57
C HIS A 79 8.60 -8.05 4.09
N SER A 80 7.46 -8.13 4.79
CA SER A 80 7.46 -8.08 6.26
C SER A 80 8.31 -9.18 6.88
N SER A 81 8.36 -10.38 6.26
CA SER A 81 9.24 -11.45 6.68
C SER A 81 10.72 -11.08 6.66
N ASP A 82 11.16 -10.47 5.57
CA ASP A 82 12.58 -10.14 5.38
C ASP A 82 13.00 -8.96 6.26
N PHE A 83 12.03 -8.11 6.58
CA PHE A 83 12.24 -6.94 7.43
C PHE A 83 12.73 -7.32 8.84
N TYR A 84 12.27 -8.45 9.37
CA TYR A 84 12.70 -8.97 10.68
C TYR A 84 14.18 -9.37 10.71
N HIS A 85 14.81 -9.66 9.58
CA HIS A 85 16.17 -10.19 9.52
C HIS A 85 17.28 -9.12 9.48
N GLY A 86 16.95 -7.87 9.85
CA GLY A 86 17.96 -6.80 9.96
C GLY A 86 17.38 -5.41 9.77
N PRO A 87 16.69 -5.09 8.67
CA PRO A 87 16.18 -3.75 8.40
C PRO A 87 15.29 -3.15 9.50
N MET A 88 14.61 -4.00 10.27
CA MET A 88 13.79 -3.58 11.41
C MET A 88 14.58 -2.78 12.48
N ALA A 89 15.89 -2.98 12.57
CA ALA A 89 16.75 -2.22 13.48
C ALA A 89 16.79 -0.70 13.17
N MET A 90 16.36 -0.30 11.98
CA MET A 90 16.26 1.11 11.59
C MET A 90 15.00 1.81 12.14
N ILE A 91 14.06 1.06 12.73
CA ILE A 91 12.84 1.63 13.28
C ILE A 91 13.11 2.24 14.64
N GLY A 92 12.68 3.47 14.81
CA GLY A 92 12.73 4.21 16.07
C GLY A 92 11.51 5.10 16.22
N LYS A 93 11.51 5.91 17.27
CA LYS A 93 10.39 6.81 17.60
C LYS A 93 10.09 7.77 16.43
N GLY A 94 8.86 7.72 15.94
CA GLY A 94 8.37 8.57 14.85
C GLY A 94 8.77 8.14 13.46
N THR A 95 9.50 7.02 13.29
CA THR A 95 9.78 6.44 11.97
C THR A 95 8.47 6.13 11.26
N LYS A 96 8.26 6.67 10.08
CA LYS A 96 7.04 6.44 9.31
C LYS A 96 7.05 5.08 8.64
N VAL A 97 6.00 4.31 8.91
CA VAL A 97 5.81 2.97 8.34
C VAL A 97 4.41 2.86 7.76
N ILE A 98 4.33 2.35 6.53
CA ILE A 98 3.07 1.94 5.90
C ILE A 98 3.06 0.43 5.80
N LEU A 99 2.10 -0.20 6.46
CA LEU A 99 1.86 -1.65 6.36
C LEU A 99 0.65 -1.90 5.46
N PHE A 100 0.83 -2.69 4.42
CA PHE A 100 -0.25 -3.18 3.57
C PHE A 100 -0.65 -4.59 4.04
N ALA A 101 -1.91 -4.74 4.41
CA ALA A 101 -2.46 -6.00 4.90
C ALA A 101 -3.81 -6.30 4.26
N SER A 102 -4.09 -7.57 4.02
CA SER A 102 -5.39 -8.02 3.50
C SER A 102 -6.01 -9.08 4.41
N GLY A 103 -7.33 -9.02 4.55
CA GLY A 103 -8.12 -10.08 5.16
C GLY A 103 -8.22 -11.34 4.29
N LYS A 104 -7.71 -11.32 3.06
CA LYS A 104 -7.76 -12.39 2.06
C LYS A 104 -6.39 -13.00 1.83
N ALA A 105 -6.35 -14.20 1.25
CA ALA A 105 -5.11 -14.84 0.80
C ALA A 105 -5.36 -15.67 -0.46
N LEU A 106 -4.34 -15.75 -1.32
CA LEU A 106 -4.32 -16.71 -2.42
C LEU A 106 -4.41 -18.13 -1.84
N GLY A 107 -5.28 -18.97 -2.41
CA GLY A 107 -5.51 -20.32 -1.91
C GLY A 107 -6.49 -20.43 -0.73
N GLY A 108 -7.11 -19.32 -0.30
CA GLY A 108 -8.25 -19.31 0.63
C GLY A 108 -7.92 -19.36 2.13
N ASN A 109 -6.70 -19.71 2.55
CA ASN A 109 -6.32 -19.64 3.95
C ASN A 109 -5.58 -18.36 4.28
N ALA A 110 -6.30 -17.36 4.79
CA ALA A 110 -5.75 -16.05 5.16
C ALA A 110 -5.16 -16.01 6.59
N ALA A 111 -5.42 -17.01 7.44
CA ALA A 111 -5.07 -16.95 8.85
C ALA A 111 -3.57 -16.66 9.10
N PRO A 112 -2.60 -17.35 8.48
CA PRO A 112 -1.19 -17.09 8.72
C PRO A 112 -0.76 -15.68 8.31
N LEU A 113 -1.32 -15.14 7.21
CA LEU A 113 -1.00 -13.78 6.74
C LEU A 113 -1.62 -12.71 7.64
N ARG A 114 -2.82 -12.94 8.14
CA ARG A 114 -3.50 -12.05 9.10
C ARG A 114 -2.73 -11.98 10.41
N GLU A 115 -2.35 -13.13 10.98
CA GLU A 115 -1.55 -13.22 12.20
C GLU A 115 -0.20 -12.52 12.04
N ASP A 116 0.51 -12.76 10.93
CA ASP A 116 1.78 -12.10 10.65
C ASP A 116 1.64 -10.60 10.51
N SER A 117 0.59 -10.12 9.86
CA SER A 117 0.32 -8.69 9.71
C SER A 117 0.06 -8.00 11.06
N VAL A 118 -0.70 -8.64 11.95
CA VAL A 118 -0.92 -8.14 13.32
C VAL A 118 0.37 -8.14 14.13
N LYS A 119 1.16 -9.21 14.00
CA LYS A 119 2.47 -9.33 14.65
C LYS A 119 3.43 -8.24 14.19
N CYS A 120 3.46 -7.97 12.88
CA CYS A 120 4.24 -6.90 12.29
C CYS A 120 3.80 -5.53 12.84
N ALA A 121 2.50 -5.25 12.83
CA ALA A 121 1.96 -3.99 13.33
C ALA A 121 2.34 -3.75 14.81
N ASN A 122 2.13 -4.76 15.67
CA ASN A 122 2.51 -4.66 17.09
C ASN A 122 4.01 -4.37 17.24
N LYS A 123 4.84 -5.08 16.48
CA LYS A 123 6.30 -4.89 16.56
C LYS A 123 6.74 -3.50 16.12
N MET A 124 6.13 -2.95 15.07
CA MET A 124 6.41 -1.56 14.65
C MET A 124 6.01 -0.55 15.73
N LEU A 125 4.86 -0.75 16.37
CA LEU A 125 4.39 0.10 17.47
C LEU A 125 5.29 0.00 18.70
N GLU A 126 5.72 -1.19 19.09
CA GLU A 126 6.69 -1.40 20.19
C GLU A 126 7.98 -0.64 19.96
N LEU A 127 8.45 -0.56 18.73
CA LEU A 127 9.66 0.16 18.34
C LEU A 127 9.44 1.68 18.23
N GLY A 128 8.20 2.15 18.38
CA GLY A 128 7.84 3.57 18.37
C GLY A 128 7.56 4.14 16.98
N ALA A 129 7.28 3.31 15.98
CA ALA A 129 6.92 3.78 14.65
C ALA A 129 5.62 4.61 14.65
N ASP A 130 5.55 5.59 13.79
CA ASP A 130 4.31 6.24 13.35
C ASP A 130 3.70 5.36 12.25
N LEU A 131 2.81 4.44 12.67
CA LEU A 131 2.31 3.35 11.82
C LEU A 131 1.00 3.69 11.15
N TYR A 132 0.97 3.50 9.82
CA TYR A 132 -0.19 3.60 8.95
C TYR A 132 -0.48 2.21 8.36
N ILE A 133 -1.72 1.75 8.44
CA ILE A 133 -2.11 0.43 7.95
C ILE A 133 -3.17 0.59 6.87
N VAL A 134 -2.85 0.19 5.65
CA VAL A 134 -3.80 0.16 4.53
C VAL A 134 -4.36 -1.25 4.40
N THR A 135 -5.67 -1.41 4.59
CA THR A 135 -6.28 -2.73 4.71
C THR A 135 -7.74 -2.77 4.26
N ASP A 136 -8.21 -3.93 3.83
CA ASP A 136 -9.61 -4.25 3.63
C ASP A 136 -10.29 -4.86 4.88
N ASP A 137 -9.52 -5.07 5.95
CA ASP A 137 -10.01 -5.69 7.21
C ASP A 137 -9.55 -4.84 8.42
N ALA A 138 -10.21 -3.70 8.60
CA ALA A 138 -9.88 -2.80 9.70
C ALA A 138 -10.10 -3.43 11.10
N ALA A 139 -11.03 -4.39 11.21
CA ALA A 139 -11.31 -5.08 12.46
C ALA A 139 -10.09 -5.88 12.98
N LEU A 140 -9.25 -6.35 12.07
CA LEU A 140 -8.01 -7.06 12.39
C LEU A 140 -7.05 -6.23 13.25
N PHE A 141 -7.10 -4.92 13.14
CA PHE A 141 -6.21 -3.97 13.82
C PHE A 141 -6.93 -3.12 14.88
N ALA A 142 -8.16 -3.53 15.24
CA ALA A 142 -8.94 -2.83 16.26
C ALA A 142 -8.18 -2.79 17.60
N GLY A 143 -8.15 -1.61 18.22
CA GLY A 143 -7.46 -1.41 19.51
C GLY A 143 -5.95 -1.14 19.41
N LEU A 144 -5.34 -1.23 18.23
CA LEU A 144 -3.95 -0.81 18.05
C LEU A 144 -3.87 0.73 17.91
N PRO A 145 -2.86 1.38 18.50
CA PRO A 145 -2.63 2.80 18.34
C PRO A 145 -1.98 3.14 16.98
N ALA A 146 -2.54 2.58 15.90
CA ALA A 146 -2.13 2.79 14.52
C ALA A 146 -3.21 3.57 13.76
N LYS A 147 -2.81 4.23 12.68
CA LYS A 147 -3.75 4.91 11.77
C LYS A 147 -4.18 3.94 10.68
N VAL A 148 -5.42 3.44 10.78
CA VAL A 148 -5.96 2.46 9.85
C VAL A 148 -6.69 3.16 8.69
N LEU A 149 -6.22 2.93 7.48
CA LEU A 149 -6.79 3.39 6.22
C LEU A 149 -7.57 2.21 5.61
N ALA A 150 -8.86 2.14 5.95
CA ALA A 150 -9.73 1.07 5.50
C ALA A 150 -10.21 1.31 4.06
N VAL A 151 -10.02 0.33 3.20
CA VAL A 151 -10.48 0.36 1.79
C VAL A 151 -11.44 -0.80 1.52
N PRO A 152 -12.32 -0.70 0.52
CA PRO A 152 -13.17 -1.81 0.14
C PRO A 152 -12.35 -3.04 -0.29
N GLY A 153 -12.72 -4.21 0.24
CA GLY A 153 -12.13 -5.49 -0.16
C GLY A 153 -12.90 -6.14 -1.30
N GLY A 154 -12.20 -6.90 -2.13
CA GLY A 154 -12.81 -7.80 -3.10
C GLY A 154 -13.14 -9.16 -2.52
N LYS A 155 -13.60 -10.08 -3.37
CA LYS A 155 -13.86 -11.48 -2.99
C LYS A 155 -12.56 -12.27 -2.80
N THR A 156 -11.51 -11.86 -3.49
CA THR A 156 -10.19 -12.50 -3.47
C THR A 156 -9.10 -11.51 -3.06
N GLU A 157 -7.93 -12.01 -2.67
CA GLU A 157 -6.76 -11.18 -2.40
C GLU A 157 -6.34 -10.35 -3.63
N ALA A 158 -6.42 -10.93 -4.83
CA ALA A 158 -6.08 -10.24 -6.07
C ALA A 158 -7.05 -9.08 -6.39
N GLU A 159 -8.33 -9.21 -6.04
CA GLU A 159 -9.30 -8.11 -6.14
C GLU A 159 -9.00 -7.02 -5.10
N THR A 160 -8.75 -7.42 -3.87
CA THR A 160 -8.39 -6.51 -2.78
C THR A 160 -7.11 -5.74 -3.10
N ALA A 161 -6.12 -6.38 -3.75
CA ALA A 161 -4.88 -5.74 -4.14
C ALA A 161 -5.10 -4.48 -5.02
N GLN A 162 -6.16 -4.43 -5.82
CA GLN A 162 -6.49 -3.24 -6.62
C GLN A 162 -6.88 -2.05 -5.72
N SER A 163 -7.69 -2.30 -4.69
CA SER A 163 -8.11 -1.27 -3.75
C SER A 163 -6.92 -0.74 -2.94
N LEU A 164 -6.06 -1.65 -2.48
CA LEU A 164 -4.84 -1.29 -1.76
C LEU A 164 -3.87 -0.50 -2.65
N ALA A 165 -3.69 -0.90 -3.91
CA ALA A 165 -2.85 -0.19 -4.87
C ALA A 165 -3.38 1.21 -5.17
N LEU A 166 -4.71 1.36 -5.31
CA LEU A 166 -5.33 2.66 -5.52
C LEU A 166 -5.09 3.60 -4.33
N ALA A 167 -5.24 3.09 -3.09
CA ALA A 167 -4.95 3.88 -1.91
C ALA A 167 -3.46 4.28 -1.84
N ALA A 168 -2.54 3.38 -2.20
CA ALA A 168 -1.11 3.67 -2.27
C ALA A 168 -0.79 4.79 -3.28
N GLN A 169 -1.37 4.73 -4.47
CA GLN A 169 -1.18 5.72 -5.52
C GLN A 169 -1.83 7.07 -5.15
N MET A 170 -3.03 7.04 -4.55
CA MET A 170 -3.72 8.24 -4.07
C MET A 170 -2.93 8.93 -2.96
N LEU A 171 -2.39 8.16 -2.01
CA LEU A 171 -1.51 8.66 -0.95
C LEU A 171 -0.28 9.36 -1.55
N ALA A 172 0.40 8.74 -2.49
CA ALA A 172 1.58 9.33 -3.13
C ALA A 172 1.23 10.60 -3.93
N CYS A 173 0.13 10.59 -4.69
CA CYS A 173 -0.35 11.74 -5.45
C CYS A 173 -0.62 12.94 -4.53
N LYS A 174 -1.42 12.73 -3.49
CA LYS A 174 -1.76 13.79 -2.51
C LYS A 174 -0.53 14.30 -1.75
N THR A 175 0.35 13.39 -1.34
CA THR A 175 1.61 13.76 -0.69
C THR A 175 2.46 14.62 -1.61
N SER A 176 2.56 14.28 -2.90
CA SER A 176 3.27 15.07 -3.91
C SER A 176 2.70 16.48 -4.02
N CYS A 177 1.37 16.59 -4.18
CA CYS A 177 0.69 17.90 -4.25
C CYS A 177 0.91 18.74 -2.98
N LEU A 178 0.80 18.13 -1.79
CA LEU A 178 1.03 18.82 -0.51
C LEU A 178 2.49 19.27 -0.33
N ARG A 179 3.44 18.61 -0.99
CA ARG A 179 4.84 19.04 -1.05
C ARG A 179 5.10 20.14 -2.09
N GLY A 180 4.07 20.60 -2.80
CA GLY A 180 4.20 21.57 -3.88
C GLY A 180 4.85 21.01 -5.15
N LEU A 181 4.81 19.67 -5.31
CA LEU A 181 5.37 18.96 -6.45
C LEU A 181 4.26 18.65 -7.48
N ASN A 182 4.67 18.36 -8.71
CA ASN A 182 3.76 17.92 -9.76
C ASN A 182 3.93 16.42 -9.99
N PRO A 183 2.97 15.55 -9.56
CA PRO A 183 3.06 14.11 -9.75
C PRO A 183 3.00 13.68 -11.22
N ASP A 184 2.46 14.52 -12.11
CA ASP A 184 2.37 14.23 -13.55
C ASP A 184 3.67 14.56 -14.30
N SER A 185 4.57 15.33 -13.67
CA SER A 185 5.84 15.71 -14.27
C SER A 185 6.97 15.67 -13.23
N PRO A 186 7.30 14.48 -12.72
CA PRO A 186 8.39 14.34 -11.76
C PRO A 186 9.74 14.67 -12.42
N ARG A 187 10.64 15.29 -11.63
CA ARG A 187 11.97 15.65 -12.12
C ARG A 187 12.75 14.40 -12.53
N ALA A 188 13.57 14.53 -13.58
CA ALA A 188 14.45 13.48 -14.09
C ALA A 188 13.74 12.23 -14.64
N LEU A 189 12.41 12.19 -14.66
CA LEU A 189 11.66 11.11 -15.27
C LEU A 189 11.04 11.56 -16.60
N LYS A 190 11.12 10.70 -17.61
CA LYS A 190 10.44 10.87 -18.89
C LYS A 190 9.49 9.70 -19.10
N LYS A 191 8.39 9.94 -19.82
CA LYS A 191 7.37 8.90 -20.10
C LYS A 191 7.95 7.69 -20.82
N VAL A 192 9.03 7.87 -21.57
CA VAL A 192 9.76 6.78 -22.26
C VAL A 192 11.23 6.92 -21.88
N THR A 193 11.78 5.87 -21.28
CA THR A 193 13.20 5.74 -21.04
C THR A 193 13.81 4.97 -22.21
N VAL A 194 14.72 5.60 -22.94
CA VAL A 194 15.52 4.91 -23.97
C VAL A 194 16.78 4.41 -23.27
N THR A 195 16.88 3.11 -23.13
CA THR A 195 18.13 2.43 -22.73
C THR A 195 18.96 2.17 -23.98
N VAL A 196 20.19 2.61 -24.01
CA VAL A 196 21.17 2.35 -25.07
C VAL A 196 21.99 1.13 -24.69
#